data_91f00ef7e56765fbab112502188237df
#
_entry.id   91f00ef7e56765fbab112502188237df
#
_cell.length_a   1.000
_cell.length_b   1.000
_cell.length_c   1.000
_cell.angle_alpha   90.00
_cell.angle_beta   90.00
_cell.angle_gamma   90.00
#
_symmetry.space_group_name_H-M   'P 1'
#
loop_
_entity.id
_entity.type
_entity.pdbx_description
1 polymer ?
#
loop_
_entity_poly.entity_id
_entity_poly.type
_entity_poly.pdbx_seq_one_letter_code
_entity_poly.pdbx_strand_id
1 'polypeptide(L)'
;PRELTGWMLSSLRDIGLTEDRVHWYTAFEDLKLGNAWVASPAEFASPTGVEGLRRRLMQAAGLDPLAMPPGDRLIYLARRGETRRPMVEAETVIDLAESLGFEIVAAESLSLLDQVRLFAKARGIAGPPGAAFTNLMWAPAGTRVLTIFKQDINGPTFFDLSFLRGQHHRWLQARSIA
;
A
#
# COMPACT_ATOMS: atom_id res chain seq x y z
N PRO A 1 -2.78 17.01 20.85
CA PRO A 1 -1.94 16.35 19.82
C PRO A 1 -2.48 14.96 19.59
N ARG A 2 -2.74 14.58 18.35
CA ARG A 2 -2.95 13.16 18.05
C ARG A 2 -1.63 12.47 18.34
N GLU A 3 -1.61 11.59 19.31
CA GLU A 3 -0.46 10.74 19.53
C GLU A 3 -0.17 9.97 18.26
N LEU A 4 1.07 10.06 17.79
CA LEU A 4 1.50 9.24 16.68
C LEU A 4 1.43 7.77 17.09
N THR A 5 0.81 7.00 16.26
CA THR A 5 0.86 5.55 16.43
C THR A 5 2.28 5.05 16.19
N GLY A 6 2.67 3.98 16.87
CA GLY A 6 4.03 3.43 16.75
C GLY A 6 4.45 3.12 15.31
N TRP A 7 3.50 2.73 14.44
CA TRP A 7 3.78 2.48 13.02
C TRP A 7 4.13 3.75 12.24
N MET A 8 3.54 4.91 12.58
CA MET A 8 3.87 6.20 11.94
C MET A 8 5.30 6.60 12.26
N LEU A 9 5.71 6.49 13.52
CA LEU A 9 7.06 6.80 13.95
C LEU A 9 8.09 5.87 13.30
N SER A 10 7.82 4.56 13.27
CA SER A 10 8.72 3.61 12.60
C SER A 10 8.85 3.90 11.11
N SER A 11 7.75 4.20 10.42
CA SER A 11 7.77 4.53 8.99
C SER A 11 8.56 5.80 8.69
N LEU A 12 8.48 6.82 9.55
CA LEU A 12 9.30 8.05 9.43
C LEU A 12 10.80 7.73 9.56
N ARG A 13 11.17 6.88 10.52
CA ARG A 13 12.55 6.43 10.69
C ARG A 13 13.05 5.64 9.48
N ASP A 14 12.23 4.77 8.93
CA ASP A 14 12.56 3.95 7.74
C ASP A 14 12.87 4.82 6.51
N ILE A 15 12.26 6.01 6.39
CA ILE A 15 12.58 6.98 5.34
C ILE A 15 13.67 7.98 5.75
N GLY A 16 14.27 7.81 6.94
CA GLY A 16 15.37 8.64 7.43
C GLY A 16 14.94 9.97 8.04
N LEU A 17 13.69 10.09 8.49
CA LEU A 17 13.20 11.21 9.27
C LEU A 17 13.24 10.85 10.76
N THR A 18 14.03 11.59 11.50
CA THR A 18 14.13 11.49 12.96
C THR A 18 13.15 12.44 13.64
N GLU A 19 12.78 12.17 14.89
CA GLU A 19 11.76 12.94 15.61
C GLU A 19 12.14 14.43 15.75
N ASP A 20 13.41 14.74 15.89
CA ASP A 20 13.95 16.10 15.94
C ASP A 20 13.73 16.91 14.64
N ARG A 21 13.44 16.23 13.54
CA ARG A 21 13.15 16.83 12.24
C ARG A 21 11.66 16.96 11.95
N VAL A 22 10.81 16.57 12.89
CA VAL A 22 9.35 16.57 12.74
C VAL A 22 8.76 17.51 13.78
N HIS A 23 8.12 18.57 13.33
CA HIS A 23 7.38 19.47 14.20
C HIS A 23 5.89 19.10 14.19
N TRP A 24 5.36 18.82 15.38
CA TRP A 24 3.95 18.49 15.58
C TRP A 24 3.22 19.73 16.06
N TYR A 25 2.14 20.06 15.39
CA TYR A 25 1.30 21.20 15.76
C TYR A 25 -0.15 20.77 16.00
N THR A 26 -0.85 21.52 16.81
CA THR A 26 -2.30 21.34 17.04
C THR A 26 -3.09 22.08 15.97
N ALA A 27 -4.37 21.69 15.77
CA ALA A 27 -5.25 22.30 14.77
C ALA A 27 -5.50 23.82 14.98
N PHE A 28 -5.15 24.35 16.16
CA PHE A 28 -5.35 25.76 16.53
C PHE A 28 -4.02 26.51 16.77
N GLU A 29 -2.91 25.94 16.34
CA GLU A 29 -1.60 26.54 16.46
C GLU A 29 -1.23 27.22 15.13
N ASP A 30 -0.91 28.53 15.19
CA ASP A 30 -0.39 29.26 14.06
C ASP A 30 1.12 29.10 13.96
N LEU A 31 1.59 28.49 12.87
CA LEU A 31 3.00 28.34 12.58
C LEU A 31 3.47 29.44 11.62
N LYS A 32 4.41 30.27 12.08
CA LYS A 32 5.11 31.22 11.21
C LYS A 32 6.35 30.56 10.61
N LEU A 33 6.27 30.24 9.32
CA LEU A 33 7.37 29.63 8.56
C LEU A 33 8.15 30.71 7.80
N GLY A 34 9.47 30.69 7.88
CA GLY A 34 10.33 31.57 7.08
C GLY A 34 10.34 31.16 5.60
N ASN A 35 10.65 29.89 5.36
CA ASN A 35 10.58 29.25 4.05
C ASN A 35 9.86 27.91 4.19
N ALA A 36 8.96 27.59 3.27
CA ALA A 36 8.22 26.34 3.28
C ALA A 36 8.17 25.70 1.88
N TRP A 37 8.33 24.39 1.86
CA TRP A 37 7.99 23.57 0.70
C TRP A 37 6.67 22.86 0.98
N VAL A 38 5.71 23.05 0.11
CA VAL A 38 4.39 22.40 0.21
C VAL A 38 4.29 21.36 -0.89
N ALA A 39 4.12 20.09 -0.50
CA ALA A 39 3.88 19.03 -1.47
C ALA A 39 2.47 19.17 -2.06
N SER A 40 2.36 19.14 -3.38
CA SER A 40 1.06 19.14 -4.05
C SER A 40 0.36 17.78 -3.88
N PRO A 41 -0.90 17.76 -3.40
CA PRO A 41 -1.67 16.51 -3.33
C PRO A 41 -1.94 15.88 -4.70
N ALA A 42 -1.91 16.68 -5.77
CA ALA A 42 -2.19 16.23 -7.14
C ALA A 42 -1.09 15.30 -7.70
N GLU A 43 0.07 15.25 -7.07
CA GLU A 43 1.21 14.44 -7.53
C GLU A 43 1.40 13.14 -6.74
N PHE A 44 0.35 12.64 -6.08
CA PHE A 44 0.42 11.40 -5.30
C PHE A 44 1.01 10.22 -6.09
N ALA A 45 0.79 10.18 -7.40
CA ALA A 45 1.31 9.16 -8.30
C ALA A 45 2.30 9.73 -9.33
N SER A 46 3.08 10.77 -8.97
CA SER A 46 4.11 11.24 -9.90
C SER A 46 5.15 10.12 -10.10
N PRO A 47 5.53 9.81 -11.35
CA PRO A 47 6.49 8.74 -11.64
C PRO A 47 7.80 8.92 -10.88
N THR A 48 8.31 10.15 -10.80
CA THR A 48 9.56 10.48 -10.11
C THR A 48 9.45 10.30 -8.59
N GLY A 49 8.32 10.75 -8.01
CA GLY A 49 8.08 10.62 -6.57
C GLY A 49 7.92 9.16 -6.15
N VAL A 50 7.14 8.40 -6.90
CA VAL A 50 6.93 6.96 -6.68
C VAL A 50 8.26 6.21 -6.77
N GLU A 51 9.05 6.44 -7.81
CA GLU A 51 10.31 5.73 -8.00
C GLU A 51 11.37 6.14 -6.96
N GLY A 52 11.43 7.41 -6.58
CA GLY A 52 12.33 7.89 -5.53
C GLY A 52 12.05 7.25 -4.17
N LEU A 53 10.78 7.21 -3.76
CA LEU A 53 10.36 6.57 -2.51
C LEU A 53 10.60 5.05 -2.57
N ARG A 54 10.25 4.43 -3.70
CA ARG A 54 10.47 3.01 -3.93
C ARG A 54 11.93 2.63 -3.73
N ARG A 55 12.85 3.27 -4.42
CA ARG A 55 14.30 2.98 -4.30
C ARG A 55 14.77 3.08 -2.86
N ARG A 56 14.41 4.15 -2.19
CA ARG A 56 14.86 4.39 -0.81
C ARG A 56 14.39 3.29 0.15
N LEU A 57 13.11 2.94 0.10
CA LEU A 57 12.55 1.94 1.01
C LEU A 57 12.97 0.51 0.65
N MET A 58 13.13 0.19 -0.63
CA MET A 58 13.68 -1.10 -1.03
C MET A 58 15.13 -1.27 -0.55
N GLN A 59 15.96 -0.25 -0.69
CA GLN A 59 17.33 -0.26 -0.15
C GLN A 59 17.35 -0.41 1.37
N ALA A 60 16.48 0.32 2.08
CA ALA A 60 16.32 0.17 3.53
C ALA A 60 15.86 -1.24 3.92
N ALA A 61 15.06 -1.91 3.08
CA ALA A 61 14.66 -3.30 3.25
C ALA A 61 15.73 -4.33 2.86
N GLY A 62 16.92 -3.88 2.39
CA GLY A 62 18.00 -4.74 1.94
C GLY A 62 17.80 -5.35 0.54
N LEU A 63 16.96 -4.69 -0.30
CA LEU A 63 16.65 -5.13 -1.65
C LEU A 63 17.30 -4.22 -2.69
N ASP A 64 17.73 -4.80 -3.83
CA ASP A 64 18.16 -4.02 -4.97
C ASP A 64 16.95 -3.68 -5.86
N PRO A 65 16.55 -2.41 -5.95
CA PRO A 65 15.40 -1.99 -6.76
C PRO A 65 15.60 -2.17 -8.28
N LEU A 66 16.86 -2.35 -8.73
CA LEU A 66 17.20 -2.54 -10.15
C LEU A 66 17.31 -4.01 -10.55
N ALA A 67 17.53 -4.90 -9.57
CA ALA A 67 17.72 -6.33 -9.80
C ALA A 67 16.59 -7.17 -9.21
N MET A 68 15.34 -6.77 -9.47
CA MET A 68 14.17 -7.48 -8.97
C MET A 68 13.89 -8.73 -9.81
N PRO A 69 13.98 -9.94 -9.23
CA PRO A 69 13.54 -11.14 -9.93
C PRO A 69 12.02 -11.16 -10.08
N PRO A 70 11.48 -11.93 -11.04
CA PRO A 70 10.05 -12.21 -11.09
C PRO A 70 9.57 -12.74 -9.73
N GLY A 71 8.41 -12.28 -9.28
CA GLY A 71 7.82 -12.76 -8.05
C GLY A 71 7.30 -14.19 -8.17
N ASP A 72 7.22 -14.89 -7.06
CA ASP A 72 6.70 -16.26 -6.92
C ASP A 72 5.49 -16.37 -5.99
N ARG A 73 5.22 -15.33 -5.18
CA ARG A 73 4.17 -15.34 -4.17
C ARG A 73 2.82 -14.85 -4.69
N LEU A 74 1.76 -15.53 -4.29
CA LEU A 74 0.38 -15.08 -4.45
C LEU A 74 -0.09 -14.52 -3.11
N ILE A 75 -0.51 -13.25 -3.08
CA ILE A 75 -0.85 -12.52 -1.85
C ILE A 75 -2.32 -12.10 -1.93
N TYR A 76 -3.12 -12.51 -0.95
CA TYR A 76 -4.48 -12.00 -0.76
C TYR A 76 -4.50 -11.02 0.40
N LEU A 77 -4.89 -9.79 0.13
CA LEU A 77 -5.00 -8.73 1.13
C LEU A 77 -6.31 -8.87 1.88
N ALA A 78 -6.25 -9.48 3.05
CA ALA A 78 -7.41 -9.62 3.93
C ALA A 78 -7.64 -8.34 4.73
N ARG A 79 -8.91 -8.00 4.94
CA ARG A 79 -9.33 -6.98 5.89
C ARG A 79 -10.05 -7.67 7.04
N ARG A 80 -9.34 -7.87 8.14
CA ARG A 80 -9.95 -8.41 9.35
C ARG A 80 -10.41 -7.28 10.26
N GLY A 81 -11.67 -7.34 10.71
CA GLY A 81 -12.23 -6.36 11.64
C GLY A 81 -12.60 -5.00 11.04
N GLU A 82 -12.65 -4.85 9.71
CA GLU A 82 -13.07 -3.61 9.06
C GLU A 82 -14.60 -3.42 9.19
N THR A 83 -15.00 -2.42 9.97
CA THR A 83 -16.41 -2.09 10.20
C THR A 83 -16.98 -1.11 9.17
N ARG A 84 -16.14 -0.33 8.49
CA ARG A 84 -16.61 0.72 7.57
C ARG A 84 -17.03 0.20 6.20
N ARG A 85 -16.44 -0.90 5.75
CA ARG A 85 -16.71 -1.52 4.44
C ARG A 85 -16.62 -3.04 4.56
N PRO A 86 -17.51 -3.67 5.33
CA PRO A 86 -17.49 -5.12 5.47
C PRO A 86 -17.79 -5.76 4.12
N MET A 87 -17.06 -6.82 3.80
CA MET A 87 -17.40 -7.72 2.70
C MET A 87 -18.27 -8.84 3.28
N VAL A 88 -19.46 -9.01 2.72
CA VAL A 88 -20.40 -10.04 3.10
C VAL A 88 -19.81 -11.39 2.86
N GLU A 89 -19.43 -12.26 2.99
CA GLU A 89 -18.75 -13.52 2.62
C GLU A 89 -17.23 -13.40 2.61
N ALA A 90 -16.67 -12.51 3.43
CA ALA A 90 -15.22 -12.31 3.50
C ALA A 90 -14.45 -13.62 3.76
N GLU A 91 -14.94 -14.45 4.68
CA GLU A 91 -14.31 -15.74 5.02
C GLU A 91 -14.38 -16.72 3.85
N THR A 92 -15.53 -16.82 3.15
CA THR A 92 -15.64 -17.68 1.96
C THR A 92 -14.66 -17.30 0.86
N VAL A 93 -14.45 -16.00 0.66
CA VAL A 93 -13.46 -15.51 -0.32
C VAL A 93 -12.02 -15.77 0.16
N ILE A 94 -11.76 -15.67 1.44
CA ILE A 94 -10.46 -16.02 2.04
C ILE A 94 -10.19 -17.52 1.85
N ASP A 95 -11.14 -18.40 2.20
CA ASP A 95 -11.01 -19.84 2.03
C ASP A 95 -10.73 -20.23 0.56
N LEU A 96 -11.44 -19.56 -0.37
CA LEU A 96 -11.19 -19.74 -1.79
C LEU A 96 -9.78 -19.28 -2.18
N ALA A 97 -9.35 -18.14 -1.70
CA ALA A 97 -8.00 -17.63 -1.98
C ALA A 97 -6.93 -18.59 -1.45
N GLU A 98 -7.08 -19.11 -0.24
CA GLU A 98 -6.19 -20.12 0.33
C GLU A 98 -6.16 -21.40 -0.51
N SER A 99 -7.31 -21.89 -0.95
CA SER A 99 -7.41 -23.07 -1.81
C SER A 99 -6.72 -22.90 -3.16
N LEU A 100 -6.61 -21.65 -3.64
CA LEU A 100 -5.90 -21.28 -4.85
C LEU A 100 -4.41 -20.99 -4.63
N GLY A 101 -3.91 -21.19 -3.40
CA GLY A 101 -2.51 -21.03 -3.04
C GLY A 101 -2.11 -19.58 -2.72
N PHE A 102 -3.07 -18.73 -2.41
CA PHE A 102 -2.78 -17.38 -1.93
C PHE A 102 -2.40 -17.41 -0.44
N GLU A 103 -1.39 -16.64 -0.09
CA GLU A 103 -1.06 -16.30 1.29
C GLU A 103 -1.99 -15.17 1.75
N ILE A 104 -2.68 -15.37 2.87
CA ILE A 104 -3.58 -14.38 3.44
C ILE A 104 -2.81 -13.40 4.30
N VAL A 105 -2.83 -12.13 3.92
CA VAL A 105 -2.01 -11.10 4.55
C VAL A 105 -2.86 -9.96 5.08
N ALA A 106 -2.72 -9.69 6.37
CA ALA A 106 -3.18 -8.46 7.03
C ALA A 106 -1.99 -7.48 7.05
N ALA A 107 -1.88 -6.63 6.03
CA ALA A 107 -0.70 -5.79 5.85
C ALA A 107 -0.46 -4.83 7.03
N GLU A 108 -1.51 -4.43 7.74
CA GLU A 108 -1.45 -3.59 8.93
C GLU A 108 -0.73 -4.23 10.12
N SER A 109 -0.56 -5.54 10.12
CA SER A 109 0.19 -6.27 11.15
C SER A 109 1.69 -6.31 10.90
N LEU A 110 2.14 -5.88 9.73
CA LEU A 110 3.54 -5.92 9.31
C LEU A 110 4.20 -4.55 9.45
N SER A 111 5.49 -4.53 9.76
CA SER A 111 6.29 -3.32 9.64
C SER A 111 6.35 -2.85 8.17
N LEU A 112 6.63 -1.57 7.92
CA LEU A 112 6.75 -1.05 6.56
C LEU A 112 7.81 -1.83 5.75
N LEU A 113 8.98 -2.09 6.33
CA LEU A 113 10.04 -2.81 5.63
C LEU A 113 9.69 -4.28 5.39
N ASP A 114 8.91 -4.92 6.27
CA ASP A 114 8.43 -6.28 6.02
C ASP A 114 7.38 -6.32 4.92
N GLN A 115 6.50 -5.29 4.83
CA GLN A 115 5.62 -5.14 3.69
C GLN A 115 6.44 -4.99 2.40
N VAL A 116 7.46 -4.14 2.38
CA VAL A 116 8.37 -4.00 1.21
C VAL A 116 8.95 -5.35 0.80
N ARG A 117 9.53 -6.12 1.74
CA ARG A 117 10.13 -7.43 1.47
C ARG A 117 9.13 -8.46 0.95
N LEU A 118 7.93 -8.46 1.52
CA LEU A 118 6.86 -9.38 1.13
C LEU A 118 6.38 -9.09 -0.29
N PHE A 119 5.99 -7.84 -0.54
CA PHE A 119 5.41 -7.47 -1.84
C PHE A 119 6.44 -7.45 -2.97
N ALA A 120 7.72 -7.26 -2.67
CA ALA A 120 8.80 -7.39 -3.64
C ALA A 120 8.90 -8.81 -4.27
N LYS A 121 8.28 -9.82 -3.64
CA LYS A 121 8.22 -11.20 -4.13
C LYS A 121 6.86 -11.57 -4.73
N ALA A 122 5.97 -10.60 -4.92
CA ALA A 122 4.63 -10.89 -5.39
C ALA A 122 4.60 -11.22 -6.90
N ARG A 123 4.01 -12.37 -7.24
CA ARG A 123 3.60 -12.76 -8.59
C ARG A 123 2.16 -12.35 -8.86
N GLY A 124 1.33 -12.37 -7.83
CA GLY A 124 -0.08 -11.97 -7.89
C GLY A 124 -0.53 -11.36 -6.58
N ILE A 125 -1.37 -10.33 -6.65
CA ILE A 125 -1.95 -9.64 -5.50
C ILE A 125 -3.45 -9.53 -5.75
N ALA A 126 -4.26 -9.99 -4.79
CA ALA A 126 -5.71 -9.90 -4.87
C ALA A 126 -6.30 -9.35 -3.56
N GLY A 127 -7.51 -8.80 -3.61
CA GLY A 127 -8.24 -8.39 -2.42
C GLY A 127 -9.16 -7.19 -2.60
N PRO A 128 -9.87 -6.79 -1.53
CA PRO A 128 -10.66 -5.57 -1.52
C PRO A 128 -9.78 -4.33 -1.53
N PRO A 129 -10.17 -3.25 -2.24
CA PRO A 129 -9.36 -2.05 -2.38
C PRO A 129 -9.18 -1.33 -1.05
N GLY A 130 -7.98 -0.87 -0.78
CA GLY A 130 -7.64 -0.15 0.43
C GLY A 130 -6.18 0.26 0.50
N ALA A 131 -5.80 0.93 1.60
CA ALA A 131 -4.44 1.45 1.79
C ALA A 131 -3.36 0.39 1.57
N ALA A 132 -3.63 -0.89 1.88
CA ALA A 132 -2.70 -1.98 1.62
C ALA A 132 -2.31 -2.15 0.15
N PHE A 133 -3.15 -1.69 -0.80
CA PHE A 133 -2.80 -1.68 -2.23
C PHE A 133 -1.72 -0.66 -2.59
N THR A 134 -1.33 0.26 -1.72
CA THR A 134 -0.13 1.09 -1.95
C THR A 134 1.14 0.26 -2.04
N ASN A 135 1.13 -0.94 -1.48
CA ASN A 135 2.22 -1.91 -1.58
C ASN A 135 2.49 -2.43 -3.01
N LEU A 136 1.59 -2.15 -3.98
CA LEU A 136 1.87 -2.36 -5.42
C LEU A 136 3.15 -1.65 -5.86
N MET A 137 3.54 -0.60 -5.15
CA MET A 137 4.79 0.12 -5.38
C MET A 137 6.03 -0.78 -5.31
N TRP A 138 6.01 -1.79 -4.46
CA TRP A 138 7.14 -2.70 -4.22
C TRP A 138 7.15 -3.90 -5.15
N ALA A 139 5.98 -4.26 -5.68
CA ALA A 139 5.84 -5.47 -6.49
C ALA A 139 6.55 -5.34 -7.85
N PRO A 140 7.08 -6.45 -8.39
CA PRO A 140 7.75 -6.47 -9.68
C PRO A 140 6.84 -6.02 -10.83
N ALA A 141 7.44 -5.57 -11.93
CA ALA A 141 6.73 -5.44 -13.20
C ALA A 141 6.17 -6.81 -13.63
N GLY A 142 5.02 -6.80 -14.31
CA GLY A 142 4.32 -8.03 -14.70
C GLY A 142 3.51 -8.71 -13.59
N THR A 143 3.56 -8.25 -12.34
CA THR A 143 2.69 -8.74 -11.26
C THR A 143 1.21 -8.63 -11.68
N ARG A 144 0.44 -9.69 -11.47
CA ARG A 144 -1.00 -9.71 -11.73
C ARG A 144 -1.75 -9.17 -10.52
N VAL A 145 -2.61 -8.19 -10.74
CA VAL A 145 -3.36 -7.52 -9.68
C VAL A 145 -4.85 -7.70 -9.92
N LEU A 146 -5.59 -8.14 -8.89
CA LEU A 146 -7.03 -8.26 -8.89
C LEU A 146 -7.63 -7.48 -7.72
N THR A 147 -8.35 -6.43 -8.00
CA THR A 147 -9.17 -5.75 -6.99
C THR A 147 -10.62 -6.21 -7.04
N ILE A 148 -11.17 -6.52 -5.87
CA ILE A 148 -12.58 -6.95 -5.71
C ILE A 148 -13.35 -5.78 -5.14
N PHE A 149 -14.13 -5.14 -5.98
CA PHE A 149 -14.85 -3.92 -5.64
C PHE A 149 -16.30 -4.15 -5.23
N LYS A 150 -16.78 -3.33 -4.30
CA LYS A 150 -18.21 -3.00 -4.18
C LYS A 150 -18.54 -1.84 -5.14
N GLN A 151 -19.80 -1.69 -5.51
CA GLN A 151 -20.29 -0.82 -6.61
C GLN A 151 -19.86 0.67 -6.55
N ASP A 152 -19.44 1.18 -5.40
CA ASP A 152 -19.22 2.61 -5.15
C ASP A 152 -17.76 3.01 -5.02
N ILE A 153 -16.89 2.62 -5.97
CA ILE A 153 -15.48 2.92 -5.82
C ILE A 153 -15.04 4.17 -6.50
N ASN A 154 -14.44 4.98 -5.67
CA ASN A 154 -13.89 6.26 -6.02
C ASN A 154 -12.39 6.15 -6.32
N GLY A 155 -12.03 6.40 -7.57
CA GLY A 155 -10.71 6.84 -7.98
C GLY A 155 -9.79 5.76 -8.58
N PRO A 156 -9.02 6.17 -9.59
CA PRO A 156 -8.10 5.30 -10.34
C PRO A 156 -6.77 5.01 -9.63
N THR A 157 -6.55 5.53 -8.43
CA THR A 157 -5.23 5.58 -7.75
C THR A 157 -4.43 4.28 -7.82
N PHE A 158 -5.05 3.13 -7.58
CA PHE A 158 -4.33 1.85 -7.62
C PHE A 158 -4.10 1.35 -9.05
N PHE A 159 -4.94 1.75 -10.00
CA PHE A 159 -4.73 1.49 -11.43
C PHE A 159 -3.56 2.31 -11.94
N ASP A 160 -3.51 3.59 -11.60
CA ASP A 160 -2.41 4.48 -11.98
C ASP A 160 -1.09 3.96 -11.43
N LEU A 161 -1.07 3.55 -10.15
CA LEU A 161 0.11 2.96 -9.54
C LEU A 161 0.53 1.66 -10.24
N SER A 162 -0.41 0.77 -10.54
CA SER A 162 -0.13 -0.47 -11.28
C SER A 162 0.40 -0.19 -12.68
N PHE A 163 -0.18 0.78 -13.38
CA PHE A 163 0.27 1.20 -14.70
C PHE A 163 1.71 1.73 -14.66
N LEU A 164 2.01 2.63 -13.71
CA LEU A 164 3.36 3.15 -13.50
C LEU A 164 4.37 2.06 -13.17
N ARG A 165 3.92 0.96 -12.55
CA ARG A 165 4.77 -0.18 -12.19
C ARG A 165 4.82 -1.28 -13.26
N GLY A 166 4.15 -1.10 -14.42
CA GLY A 166 4.11 -2.12 -15.48
C GLY A 166 3.42 -3.41 -15.04
N GLN A 167 2.40 -3.31 -14.21
CA GLN A 167 1.65 -4.45 -13.66
C GLN A 167 0.35 -4.68 -14.45
N HIS A 168 -0.20 -5.90 -14.37
CA HIS A 168 -1.45 -6.27 -15.05
C HIS A 168 -2.61 -6.18 -14.07
N HIS A 169 -3.33 -5.07 -14.06
CA HIS A 169 -4.45 -4.84 -13.15
C HIS A 169 -5.78 -5.21 -13.80
N ARG A 170 -6.56 -6.00 -13.06
CA ARG A 170 -7.97 -6.34 -13.35
C ARG A 170 -8.81 -6.04 -12.13
N TRP A 171 -10.11 -5.91 -12.33
CA TRP A 171 -11.07 -5.75 -11.25
C TRP A 171 -12.25 -6.67 -11.41
N LEU A 172 -12.83 -7.06 -10.30
CA LEU A 172 -14.09 -7.76 -10.20
C LEU A 172 -15.05 -6.89 -9.41
N GLN A 173 -16.21 -6.62 -9.98
CA GLN A 173 -17.27 -5.91 -9.29
C GLN A 173 -18.17 -6.90 -8.55
N ALA A 174 -18.16 -6.85 -7.21
CA ALA A 174 -19.09 -7.61 -6.39
C ALA A 174 -20.43 -6.88 -6.31
N ARG A 175 -21.56 -7.62 -6.42
CA ARG A 175 -22.88 -7.06 -6.19
C ARG A 175 -23.12 -6.84 -4.70
N SER A 176 -23.79 -5.73 -4.34
CA SER A 176 -24.36 -5.58 -3.01
C SER A 176 -25.55 -6.52 -2.91
N ILE A 177 -25.58 -7.36 -1.89
CA ILE A 177 -26.82 -8.04 -1.49
C ILE A 177 -27.60 -6.98 -0.71
N ALA A 178 -28.75 -6.58 -1.23
CA ALA A 178 -29.67 -5.65 -0.58
C ALA A 178 -30.31 -6.30 0.63
#